data_011227eb804536a0afc70c1ec2a78b19
#
_entry.id   011227eb804536a0afc70c1ec2a78b19
#
_cell.length_a   1.000
_cell.length_b   1.000
_cell.length_c   1.000
_cell.angle_alpha   90.00
_cell.angle_beta   90.00
_cell.angle_gamma   90.00
#
_symmetry.space_group_name_H-M   'P 1'
#
loop_
_entity.id
_entity.type
_entity.pdbx_description
1 polymer ?
#
loop_
_entity_poly.entity_id
_entity_poly.type
_entity_poly.pdbx_seq_one_letter_code
_entity_poly.pdbx_strand_id
1 'polypeptide(L)'
;MTVRLVTWNINSIRLRIDNVRRLIAEWAPDVLCLQETKTPDLLFPRGAFEALGYRYMLVHGMKGYNGVAILSRSPFGLSGTRTWCNRADCRHAVAELPGGIELHNIYVPAGGDLPDPAANPKFAHKLQFLEELTGWFAAERHDGRPMVAVGDLNIAPLDTDVWSHKQLLTVVSHTPVEVERLGRLRQACGFVDAVRHFVPPEERLYTWWSYRARDWSASDRGRRLDHVWVTPSLVGALDEAVVYRDSRSWDKASDHVPVMVVIGS
;
A
#
# COMPACT_ATOMS: atom_id res chain seq x y z
N MET A 1 9.28 19.69 9.36
CA MET A 1 7.87 19.33 9.72
C MET A 1 7.75 17.82 9.67
N THR A 2 7.48 17.15 10.79
CA THR A 2 7.35 15.69 10.82
C THR A 2 6.02 15.26 10.22
N VAL A 3 6.01 14.23 9.37
CA VAL A 3 4.81 13.65 8.74
C VAL A 3 4.69 12.19 9.17
N ARG A 4 3.62 11.85 9.89
CA ARG A 4 3.20 10.48 10.17
C ARG A 4 2.31 10.00 9.03
N LEU A 5 2.83 9.11 8.21
CA LEU A 5 2.11 8.56 7.05
C LEU A 5 1.77 7.10 7.33
N VAL A 6 0.49 6.75 7.17
CA VAL A 6 0.02 5.37 7.32
C VAL A 6 -0.54 4.87 5.98
N THR A 7 -0.19 3.64 5.60
CA THR A 7 -0.85 2.89 4.54
C THR A 7 -1.59 1.69 5.11
N TRP A 8 -2.80 1.42 4.59
CA TRP A 8 -3.61 0.29 5.03
C TRP A 8 -4.59 -0.18 3.96
N ASN A 9 -4.47 -1.41 3.52
CA ASN A 9 -5.56 -2.06 2.80
C ASN A 9 -6.68 -2.36 3.81
N ILE A 10 -7.76 -1.56 3.77
CA ILE A 10 -8.85 -1.62 4.74
C ILE A 10 -9.90 -2.68 4.40
N ASN A 11 -9.84 -3.22 3.20
CA ASN A 11 -10.79 -4.24 2.74
C ASN A 11 -12.26 -3.88 3.06
N SER A 12 -12.73 -2.77 2.53
CA SER A 12 -14.01 -2.08 2.74
C SER A 12 -14.02 -1.07 3.89
N ILE A 13 -13.98 0.22 3.50
CA ILE A 13 -14.01 1.34 4.45
C ILE A 13 -15.32 1.41 5.24
N ARG A 14 -16.47 1.09 4.63
CA ARG A 14 -17.76 1.14 5.31
C ARG A 14 -17.91 0.06 6.38
N LEU A 15 -17.30 -1.10 6.17
CA LEU A 15 -17.32 -2.20 7.15
C LEU A 15 -16.38 -1.93 8.32
N ARG A 16 -15.27 -1.22 8.07
CA ARG A 16 -14.16 -1.09 9.02
C ARG A 16 -13.85 0.35 9.42
N ILE A 17 -14.83 1.24 9.27
CA ILE A 17 -14.65 2.65 9.64
C ILE A 17 -14.25 2.81 11.12
N ASP A 18 -14.78 1.99 12.01
CA ASP A 18 -14.46 2.05 13.43
C ASP A 18 -13.02 1.60 13.72
N ASN A 19 -12.49 0.64 12.95
CA ASN A 19 -11.09 0.28 13.02
C ASN A 19 -10.17 1.42 12.55
N VAL A 20 -10.58 2.15 11.51
CA VAL A 20 -9.81 3.33 11.06
C VAL A 20 -9.89 4.45 12.10
N ARG A 21 -11.04 4.69 12.72
CA ARG A 21 -11.18 5.65 13.83
C ARG A 21 -10.28 5.29 15.00
N ARG A 22 -10.22 4.01 15.36
CA ARG A 22 -9.34 3.51 16.41
C ARG A 22 -7.87 3.75 16.07
N LEU A 23 -7.43 3.40 14.86
CA LEU A 23 -6.08 3.68 14.38
C LEU A 23 -5.73 5.18 14.49
N ILE A 24 -6.65 6.05 14.05
CA ILE A 24 -6.46 7.50 14.11
C ILE A 24 -6.32 7.98 15.57
N ALA A 25 -7.09 7.43 16.49
CA ALA A 25 -7.02 7.78 17.90
C ALA A 25 -5.70 7.33 18.56
N GLU A 26 -5.19 6.16 18.16
CA GLU A 26 -3.96 5.59 18.73
C GLU A 26 -2.68 6.19 18.12
N TRP A 27 -2.65 6.45 16.81
CA TRP A 27 -1.44 6.84 16.09
C TRP A 27 -1.42 8.28 15.59
N ALA A 28 -2.59 8.94 15.52
CA ALA A 28 -2.78 10.31 15.04
C ALA A 28 -2.00 10.61 13.73
N PRO A 29 -2.18 9.82 12.65
CA PRO A 29 -1.47 10.05 11.42
C PRO A 29 -1.83 11.40 10.80
N ASP A 30 -0.87 12.05 10.15
CA ASP A 30 -1.10 13.27 9.36
C ASP A 30 -1.67 12.93 8.00
N VAL A 31 -1.23 11.81 7.42
CA VAL A 31 -1.67 11.30 6.13
C VAL A 31 -2.05 9.82 6.24
N LEU A 32 -3.21 9.46 5.71
CA LEU A 32 -3.71 8.10 5.68
C LEU A 32 -4.01 7.67 4.24
N CYS A 33 -3.31 6.64 3.77
CA CYS A 33 -3.48 6.01 2.46
C CYS A 33 -4.24 4.70 2.61
N LEU A 34 -5.44 4.63 2.03
CA LEU A 34 -6.28 3.45 2.10
C LEU A 34 -6.34 2.75 0.73
N GLN A 35 -6.35 1.42 0.74
CA GLN A 35 -6.61 0.58 -0.41
C GLN A 35 -7.85 -0.29 -0.14
N GLU A 36 -8.46 -0.81 -1.19
CA GLU A 36 -9.71 -1.57 -1.15
C GLU A 36 -10.84 -0.87 -0.40
N THR A 37 -11.04 0.42 -0.67
CA THR A 37 -12.14 1.17 -0.05
C THR A 37 -13.52 0.61 -0.40
N LYS A 38 -13.65 -0.07 -1.56
CA LYS A 38 -14.83 -0.81 -2.05
C LYS A 38 -16.13 0.03 -2.04
N THR A 39 -15.97 1.33 -2.22
CA THR A 39 -17.09 2.27 -2.20
C THR A 39 -16.91 3.34 -3.27
N PRO A 40 -17.98 3.73 -4.00
CA PRO A 40 -17.91 4.85 -4.95
C PRO A 40 -17.58 6.16 -4.24
N ASP A 41 -16.97 7.10 -4.95
CA ASP A 41 -16.54 8.40 -4.41
C ASP A 41 -17.65 9.17 -3.69
N LEU A 42 -18.86 9.16 -4.23
CA LEU A 42 -20.03 9.83 -3.64
C LEU A 42 -20.51 9.18 -2.34
N LEU A 43 -20.20 7.91 -2.11
CA LEU A 43 -20.60 7.16 -0.92
C LEU A 43 -19.46 6.98 0.08
N PHE A 44 -18.31 7.58 -0.19
CA PHE A 44 -17.21 7.58 0.77
C PHE A 44 -17.58 8.38 2.02
N PRO A 45 -17.30 7.88 3.23
CA PRO A 45 -17.77 8.48 4.48
C PRO A 45 -16.98 9.75 4.87
N ARG A 46 -16.95 10.77 4.00
CA ARG A 46 -16.14 11.99 4.16
C ARG A 46 -16.39 12.69 5.49
N GLY A 47 -17.65 12.91 5.87
CA GLY A 47 -17.99 13.62 7.10
C GLY A 47 -17.44 12.96 8.36
N ALA A 48 -17.28 11.63 8.37
CA ALA A 48 -16.69 10.93 9.49
C ALA A 48 -15.18 11.24 9.63
N PHE A 49 -14.48 11.46 8.53
CA PHE A 49 -13.06 11.81 8.53
C PHE A 49 -12.84 13.31 8.73
N GLU A 50 -13.71 14.17 8.22
CA GLU A 50 -13.70 15.60 8.48
C GLU A 50 -13.82 15.90 9.97
N ALA A 51 -14.70 15.18 10.68
CA ALA A 51 -14.84 15.26 12.14
C ALA A 51 -13.56 14.86 12.90
N LEU A 52 -12.67 14.07 12.28
CA LEU A 52 -11.37 13.66 12.82
C LEU A 52 -10.21 14.54 12.35
N GLY A 53 -10.51 15.63 11.63
CA GLY A 53 -9.52 16.61 11.18
C GLY A 53 -8.94 16.36 9.78
N TYR A 54 -9.37 15.34 9.06
CA TYR A 54 -8.95 15.08 7.67
C TYR A 54 -9.84 15.87 6.71
N ARG A 55 -9.46 17.10 6.41
CA ARG A 55 -10.21 18.02 5.56
C ARG A 55 -9.89 17.86 4.08
N TYR A 56 -8.76 17.27 3.76
CA TYR A 56 -8.28 17.11 2.39
C TYR A 56 -8.31 15.63 2.03
N MET A 57 -9.12 15.28 1.04
CA MET A 57 -9.37 13.89 0.67
C MET A 57 -9.44 13.72 -0.83
N LEU A 58 -8.50 12.95 -1.38
CA LEU A 58 -8.54 12.43 -2.72
C LEU A 58 -9.08 11.00 -2.66
N VAL A 59 -10.25 10.77 -3.23
CA VAL A 59 -10.90 9.45 -3.27
C VAL A 59 -11.04 9.03 -4.72
N HIS A 60 -10.68 7.81 -5.02
CA HIS A 60 -10.84 7.17 -6.32
C HIS A 60 -11.37 5.76 -6.11
N GLY A 61 -12.69 5.62 -6.12
CA GLY A 61 -13.36 4.42 -5.70
C GLY A 61 -14.41 3.91 -6.67
N MET A 62 -14.76 2.64 -6.52
CA MET A 62 -15.80 1.98 -7.28
C MET A 62 -16.62 1.04 -6.41
N LYS A 63 -17.79 0.65 -6.89
CA LYS A 63 -18.72 -0.19 -6.12
C LYS A 63 -18.19 -1.62 -5.96
N GLY A 64 -17.99 -2.03 -4.72
CA GLY A 64 -17.75 -3.43 -4.34
C GLY A 64 -16.33 -3.96 -4.56
N TYR A 65 -15.50 -3.27 -5.35
CA TYR A 65 -14.14 -3.69 -5.67
C TYR A 65 -13.16 -2.52 -5.52
N ASN A 66 -11.85 -2.83 -5.38
CA ASN A 66 -10.76 -1.86 -5.45
C ASN A 66 -11.02 -0.55 -4.68
N GLY A 67 -10.48 0.52 -5.21
CA GLY A 67 -10.61 1.86 -4.64
C GLY A 67 -9.42 2.23 -3.75
N VAL A 68 -8.88 3.43 -3.98
CA VAL A 68 -7.81 4.02 -3.17
C VAL A 68 -8.25 5.38 -2.66
N ALA A 69 -7.75 5.78 -1.50
CA ALA A 69 -7.99 7.12 -0.97
C ALA A 69 -6.75 7.64 -0.26
N ILE A 70 -6.49 8.94 -0.40
CA ILE A 70 -5.51 9.68 0.39
C ILE A 70 -6.27 10.70 1.22
N LEU A 71 -6.13 10.62 2.54
CA LEU A 71 -6.73 11.55 3.48
C LEU A 71 -5.60 12.31 4.20
N SER A 72 -5.71 13.63 4.30
CA SER A 72 -4.69 14.47 4.93
C SER A 72 -5.30 15.52 5.84
N ARG A 73 -4.58 15.87 6.88
CA ARG A 73 -4.86 17.02 7.75
C ARG A 73 -4.41 18.33 7.11
N SER A 74 -3.39 18.27 6.27
CA SER A 74 -2.83 19.42 5.54
C SER A 74 -3.31 19.44 4.08
N PRO A 75 -3.37 20.63 3.44
CA PRO A 75 -3.77 20.72 2.04
C PRO A 75 -2.81 19.97 1.12
N PHE A 76 -3.36 19.42 0.05
CA PHE A 76 -2.57 18.93 -1.08
C PHE A 76 -2.16 20.11 -1.98
N GLY A 77 -0.99 19.99 -2.62
CA GLY A 77 -0.68 20.72 -3.82
C GLY A 77 -1.40 20.14 -5.03
N LEU A 78 -0.65 19.67 -6.02
CA LEU A 78 -1.24 18.94 -7.15
C LEU A 78 -1.76 17.57 -6.67
N SER A 79 -2.91 17.18 -7.19
CA SER A 79 -3.49 15.85 -6.89
C SER A 79 -4.24 15.30 -8.09
N GLY A 80 -4.28 13.98 -8.21
CA GLY A 80 -4.95 13.32 -9.32
C GLY A 80 -4.97 11.81 -9.19
N THR A 81 -5.59 11.17 -10.17
CA THR A 81 -5.69 9.71 -10.26
C THR A 81 -5.13 9.22 -11.58
N ARG A 82 -4.70 7.96 -11.63
CA ARG A 82 -4.19 7.33 -12.84
C ARG A 82 -4.87 6.01 -13.10
N THR A 83 -5.04 5.72 -14.38
CA THR A 83 -5.53 4.45 -14.87
C THR A 83 -4.42 3.69 -15.57
N TRP A 84 -4.44 2.37 -15.45
CA TRP A 84 -3.44 1.46 -16.01
C TRP A 84 -4.13 0.37 -16.84
N CYS A 85 -3.43 -0.21 -17.80
CA CYS A 85 -3.92 -1.34 -18.60
C CYS A 85 -5.25 -1.03 -19.32
N ASN A 86 -5.53 0.25 -19.63
CA ASN A 86 -6.80 0.73 -20.17
C ASN A 86 -8.01 0.32 -19.30
N ARG A 87 -7.85 0.23 -17.97
CA ARG A 87 -8.91 -0.15 -17.03
C ARG A 87 -9.19 0.96 -16.02
N ALA A 88 -10.45 1.38 -15.93
CA ALA A 88 -10.91 2.33 -14.90
C ALA A 88 -11.20 1.58 -13.60
N ASP A 89 -10.18 0.99 -12.98
CA ASP A 89 -10.33 0.10 -11.82
C ASP A 89 -9.80 0.69 -10.50
N CYS A 90 -9.62 2.01 -10.45
CA CYS A 90 -9.42 2.81 -9.23
C CYS A 90 -8.29 2.30 -8.33
N ARG A 91 -7.04 2.26 -8.87
CA ARG A 91 -5.89 1.65 -8.19
C ARG A 91 -4.74 2.60 -7.87
N HIS A 92 -4.76 3.84 -8.36
CA HIS A 92 -3.66 4.77 -8.14
C HIS A 92 -4.18 6.19 -7.92
N ALA A 93 -3.82 6.77 -6.79
CA ALA A 93 -4.03 8.16 -6.43
C ALA A 93 -2.68 8.83 -6.15
N VAL A 94 -2.52 10.08 -6.57
CA VAL A 94 -1.30 10.88 -6.41
C VAL A 94 -1.66 12.19 -5.76
N ALA A 95 -0.90 12.63 -4.77
CA ALA A 95 -1.06 13.93 -4.14
C ALA A 95 0.31 14.51 -3.77
N GLU A 96 0.48 15.81 -3.93
CA GLU A 96 1.65 16.52 -3.44
C GLU A 96 1.40 16.98 -2.00
N LEU A 97 2.19 16.48 -1.07
CA LEU A 97 2.17 16.86 0.34
C LEU A 97 2.94 18.16 0.57
N PRO A 98 2.75 18.83 1.73
CA PRO A 98 3.59 19.95 2.13
C PRO A 98 5.08 19.60 2.07
N GLY A 99 5.90 20.54 1.57
CA GLY A 99 7.32 20.31 1.33
C GLY A 99 7.64 19.75 -0.07
N GLY A 100 6.65 19.64 -0.96
CA GLY A 100 6.83 19.19 -2.35
C GLY A 100 7.04 17.68 -2.48
N ILE A 101 6.65 16.90 -1.47
CA ILE A 101 6.74 15.44 -1.51
C ILE A 101 5.59 14.88 -2.35
N GLU A 102 5.90 14.22 -3.46
CA GLU A 102 4.91 13.53 -4.29
C GLU A 102 4.57 12.17 -3.67
N LEU A 103 3.33 11.99 -3.22
CA LEU A 103 2.83 10.77 -2.60
C LEU A 103 2.00 9.96 -3.60
N HIS A 104 2.37 8.70 -3.79
CA HIS A 104 1.65 7.72 -4.59
C HIS A 104 1.00 6.68 -3.68
N ASN A 105 -0.33 6.56 -3.73
CA ASN A 105 -1.07 5.47 -3.10
C ASN A 105 -1.48 4.47 -4.18
N ILE A 106 -0.91 3.27 -4.14
CA ILE A 106 -1.00 2.27 -5.21
C ILE A 106 -1.61 0.98 -4.67
N TYR A 107 -2.56 0.42 -5.43
CA TYR A 107 -3.13 -0.91 -5.19
C TYR A 107 -2.88 -1.81 -6.40
N VAL A 108 -1.82 -2.61 -6.35
CA VAL A 108 -1.46 -3.55 -7.41
C VAL A 108 -2.50 -4.68 -7.47
N PRO A 109 -2.92 -5.14 -8.66
CA PRO A 109 -3.84 -6.27 -8.77
C PRO A 109 -3.35 -7.51 -8.01
N ALA A 110 -4.25 -8.19 -7.29
CA ALA A 110 -3.90 -9.39 -6.52
C ALA A 110 -3.37 -10.54 -7.40
N GLY A 111 -3.85 -10.66 -8.64
CA GLY A 111 -3.36 -11.66 -9.60
C GLY A 111 -4.12 -12.99 -9.59
N GLY A 112 -5.09 -13.19 -8.69
CA GLY A 112 -5.86 -14.45 -8.60
C GLY A 112 -5.04 -15.60 -7.99
N ASP A 113 -5.41 -16.84 -8.27
CA ASP A 113 -4.84 -18.02 -7.59
C ASP A 113 -3.79 -18.76 -8.44
N LEU A 114 -3.86 -18.65 -9.78
CA LEU A 114 -2.96 -19.35 -10.70
C LEU A 114 -1.89 -18.39 -11.25
N PRO A 115 -0.58 -18.64 -11.03
CA PRO A 115 0.49 -17.78 -11.51
C PRO A 115 0.91 -18.11 -12.96
N ASP A 116 -0.06 -18.18 -13.85
CA ASP A 116 0.13 -18.40 -15.28
C ASP A 116 -0.59 -17.31 -16.07
N PRO A 117 0.13 -16.40 -16.75
CA PRO A 117 -0.51 -15.31 -17.48
C PRO A 117 -1.27 -15.77 -18.73
N ALA A 118 -0.98 -16.96 -19.28
CA ALA A 118 -1.70 -17.50 -20.42
C ALA A 118 -3.05 -18.09 -20.00
N ALA A 119 -3.13 -18.70 -18.82
CA ALA A 119 -4.32 -19.35 -18.29
C ALA A 119 -5.13 -18.45 -17.33
N ASN A 120 -4.51 -17.42 -16.76
CA ASN A 120 -5.14 -16.56 -15.76
C ASN A 120 -5.05 -15.07 -16.15
N PRO A 121 -6.12 -14.47 -16.69
CA PRO A 121 -6.12 -13.06 -17.09
C PRO A 121 -5.95 -12.08 -15.92
N LYS A 122 -6.22 -12.49 -14.67
CA LYS A 122 -5.95 -11.67 -13.49
C LYS A 122 -4.43 -11.58 -13.21
N PHE A 123 -3.71 -12.66 -13.43
CA PHE A 123 -2.26 -12.68 -13.29
C PHE A 123 -1.59 -11.90 -14.44
N ALA A 124 -2.06 -12.09 -15.67
CA ALA A 124 -1.62 -11.29 -16.82
C ALA A 124 -1.80 -9.78 -16.57
N HIS A 125 -2.96 -9.38 -16.05
CA HIS A 125 -3.24 -7.99 -15.70
C HIS A 125 -2.28 -7.46 -14.62
N LYS A 126 -1.97 -8.24 -13.59
CA LYS A 126 -0.99 -7.87 -12.56
C LYS A 126 0.39 -7.59 -13.15
N LEU A 127 0.85 -8.48 -14.02
CA LEU A 127 2.16 -8.33 -14.66
C LEU A 127 2.20 -7.12 -15.62
N GLN A 128 1.13 -6.88 -16.38
CA GLN A 128 0.99 -5.71 -17.24
C GLN A 128 0.97 -4.42 -16.42
N PHE A 129 0.20 -4.39 -15.32
CA PHE A 129 0.13 -3.24 -14.43
C PHE A 129 1.53 -2.83 -13.91
N LEU A 130 2.32 -3.80 -13.45
CA LEU A 130 3.69 -3.56 -12.98
C LEU A 130 4.60 -3.04 -14.10
N GLU A 131 4.46 -3.56 -15.32
CA GLU A 131 5.24 -3.12 -16.48
C GLU A 131 4.94 -1.66 -16.85
N GLU A 132 3.66 -1.32 -16.99
CA GLU A 132 3.23 0.05 -17.33
C GLU A 132 3.61 1.04 -16.23
N LEU A 133 3.42 0.66 -14.96
CA LEU A 133 3.79 1.49 -13.81
C LEU A 133 5.32 1.73 -13.77
N THR A 134 6.11 0.69 -14.03
CA THR A 134 7.58 0.78 -14.09
C THR A 134 8.03 1.73 -15.19
N GLY A 135 7.49 1.55 -16.41
CA GLY A 135 7.79 2.42 -17.54
C GLY A 135 7.45 3.88 -17.29
N TRP A 136 6.30 4.11 -16.65
CA TRP A 136 5.87 5.46 -16.31
C TRP A 136 6.80 6.11 -15.27
N PHE A 137 7.15 5.41 -14.19
CA PHE A 137 8.08 5.95 -13.21
C PHE A 137 9.45 6.25 -13.83
N ALA A 138 9.97 5.36 -14.66
CA ALA A 138 11.24 5.57 -15.34
C ALA A 138 11.23 6.77 -16.29
N ALA A 139 10.11 7.04 -16.98
CA ALA A 139 9.98 8.12 -17.94
C ALA A 139 9.66 9.48 -17.29
N GLU A 140 8.81 9.49 -16.27
CA GLU A 140 8.18 10.72 -15.76
C GLU A 140 8.76 11.18 -14.42
N ARG A 141 9.60 10.38 -13.76
CA ARG A 141 10.01 10.59 -12.37
C ARG A 141 11.53 10.47 -12.14
N HIS A 142 12.31 10.90 -13.09
CA HIS A 142 13.78 10.86 -13.03
C HIS A 142 14.43 12.19 -12.59
N ASP A 143 13.63 13.22 -12.26
CA ASP A 143 14.08 14.58 -11.96
C ASP A 143 14.60 14.77 -10.51
N GLY A 144 14.70 13.68 -9.73
CA GLY A 144 15.23 13.73 -8.36
C GLY A 144 14.27 14.29 -7.31
N ARG A 145 12.98 14.51 -7.67
CA ARG A 145 11.98 15.01 -6.71
C ARG A 145 11.79 14.03 -5.54
N PRO A 146 11.48 14.55 -4.34
CA PRO A 146 11.16 13.70 -3.21
C PRO A 146 9.82 12.99 -3.45
N MET A 147 9.83 11.65 -3.43
CA MET A 147 8.63 10.84 -3.62
C MET A 147 8.47 9.80 -2.53
N VAL A 148 7.22 9.50 -2.21
CA VAL A 148 6.81 8.38 -1.36
C VAL A 148 5.81 7.53 -2.15
N ALA A 149 6.09 6.25 -2.34
CA ALA A 149 5.18 5.28 -2.94
C ALA A 149 4.74 4.29 -1.86
N VAL A 150 3.42 4.21 -1.63
CA VAL A 150 2.84 3.35 -0.60
C VAL A 150 1.70 2.51 -1.15
N GLY A 151 1.38 1.46 -0.45
CA GLY A 151 0.16 0.69 -0.67
C GLY A 151 0.34 -0.81 -0.64
N ASP A 152 -0.74 -1.49 -0.97
CA ASP A 152 -0.75 -2.93 -1.16
C ASP A 152 -0.23 -3.25 -2.56
N LEU A 153 1.04 -3.65 -2.63
CA LEU A 153 1.68 -4.04 -3.88
C LEU A 153 1.45 -5.53 -4.22
N ASN A 154 0.77 -6.26 -3.33
CA ASN A 154 0.40 -7.67 -3.51
C ASN A 154 1.57 -8.61 -3.85
N ILE A 155 2.80 -8.23 -3.51
CA ILE A 155 4.02 -9.02 -3.76
C ILE A 155 4.94 -8.95 -2.53
N ALA A 156 5.38 -10.11 -2.07
CA ALA A 156 6.37 -10.27 -1.01
C ALA A 156 7.74 -10.57 -1.64
N PRO A 157 8.72 -9.63 -1.62
CA PRO A 157 9.94 -9.78 -2.40
C PRO A 157 11.01 -10.65 -1.76
N LEU A 158 11.07 -10.74 -0.42
CA LEU A 158 12.14 -11.48 0.28
C LEU A 158 11.64 -12.83 0.82
N ASP A 159 12.58 -13.74 1.05
CA ASP A 159 12.30 -15.04 1.67
C ASP A 159 11.68 -14.88 3.07
N THR A 160 12.07 -13.83 3.78
CA THR A 160 11.59 -13.45 5.11
C THR A 160 10.28 -12.65 5.08
N ASP A 161 9.83 -12.24 3.90
CA ASP A 161 8.54 -11.59 3.68
C ASP A 161 7.37 -12.58 3.55
N VAL A 162 7.67 -13.89 3.64
CA VAL A 162 6.68 -14.98 3.53
C VAL A 162 6.95 -16.04 4.58
N TRP A 163 5.88 -16.70 5.02
CA TRP A 163 5.97 -17.76 6.02
C TRP A 163 6.75 -18.99 5.55
N SER A 164 6.85 -19.23 4.25
CA SER A 164 7.65 -20.32 3.63
C SER A 164 8.00 -19.97 2.19
N HIS A 165 9.23 -19.54 1.95
CA HIS A 165 9.75 -19.27 0.61
C HIS A 165 9.52 -20.46 -0.33
N LYS A 166 9.98 -21.65 0.05
CA LYS A 166 9.89 -22.86 -0.77
C LYS A 166 8.48 -23.19 -1.24
N GLN A 167 7.47 -23.04 -0.35
CA GLN A 167 6.09 -23.36 -0.71
C GLN A 167 5.43 -22.28 -1.55
N LEU A 168 5.90 -21.03 -1.44
CA LEU A 168 5.26 -19.89 -2.10
C LEU A 168 5.89 -19.49 -3.43
N LEU A 169 6.98 -20.13 -3.85
CA LEU A 169 7.61 -19.91 -5.17
C LEU A 169 6.66 -20.14 -6.36
N THR A 170 5.63 -20.96 -6.19
CA THR A 170 4.62 -21.25 -7.21
C THR A 170 3.25 -20.69 -6.85
N VAL A 171 3.20 -19.76 -5.90
CA VAL A 171 1.94 -19.15 -5.42
C VAL A 171 1.97 -17.67 -5.71
N VAL A 172 0.88 -17.14 -6.26
CA VAL A 172 0.71 -15.71 -6.51
C VAL A 172 1.06 -14.89 -5.28
N SER A 173 1.74 -13.80 -5.47
CA SER A 173 2.36 -12.85 -4.53
C SER A 173 3.82 -13.15 -4.14
N HIS A 174 4.41 -14.29 -4.56
CA HIS A 174 5.83 -14.58 -4.28
C HIS A 174 6.52 -15.38 -5.39
N THR A 175 5.95 -15.38 -6.60
CA THR A 175 6.59 -16.04 -7.74
C THR A 175 7.82 -15.26 -8.21
N PRO A 176 8.84 -15.93 -8.78
CA PRO A 176 10.06 -15.24 -9.26
C PRO A 176 9.76 -14.09 -10.22
N VAL A 177 8.79 -14.25 -11.13
CA VAL A 177 8.42 -13.20 -12.10
C VAL A 177 7.79 -11.98 -11.42
N GLU A 178 7.01 -12.17 -10.36
CA GLU A 178 6.44 -11.06 -9.58
C GLU A 178 7.53 -10.32 -8.83
N VAL A 179 8.41 -11.05 -8.16
CA VAL A 179 9.54 -10.50 -7.39
C VAL A 179 10.48 -9.70 -8.30
N GLU A 180 10.81 -10.25 -9.49
CA GLU A 180 11.62 -9.55 -10.49
C GLU A 180 10.97 -8.23 -10.93
N ARG A 181 9.67 -8.25 -11.28
CA ARG A 181 8.95 -7.04 -11.74
C ARG A 181 8.82 -6.00 -10.64
N LEU A 182 8.58 -6.42 -9.40
CA LEU A 182 8.57 -5.51 -8.25
C LEU A 182 9.97 -4.89 -8.04
N GLY A 183 11.03 -5.67 -8.21
CA GLY A 183 12.41 -5.19 -8.16
C GLY A 183 12.71 -4.13 -9.23
N ARG A 184 12.26 -4.35 -10.47
CA ARG A 184 12.37 -3.35 -11.55
C ARG A 184 11.62 -2.07 -11.24
N LEU A 185 10.39 -2.17 -10.73
CA LEU A 185 9.60 -1.03 -10.31
C LEU A 185 10.32 -0.20 -9.23
N ARG A 186 10.88 -0.87 -8.23
CA ARG A 186 11.64 -0.19 -7.17
C ARG A 186 12.89 0.51 -7.72
N GLN A 187 13.58 -0.11 -8.67
CA GLN A 187 14.79 0.44 -9.30
C GLN A 187 14.50 1.63 -10.21
N ALA A 188 13.31 1.74 -10.80
CA ALA A 188 12.95 2.78 -11.76
C ALA A 188 13.17 4.22 -11.23
N CYS A 189 12.98 4.43 -9.92
CA CYS A 189 13.27 5.71 -9.24
C CYS A 189 14.31 5.57 -8.12
N GLY A 190 15.03 4.46 -8.04
CA GLY A 190 15.96 4.18 -6.95
C GLY A 190 15.31 4.10 -5.58
N PHE A 191 14.04 3.71 -5.51
CA PHE A 191 13.29 3.66 -4.25
C PHE A 191 13.96 2.79 -3.19
N VAL A 192 14.01 3.31 -1.98
CA VAL A 192 14.43 2.62 -0.75
C VAL A 192 13.19 2.18 0.01
N ASP A 193 13.18 0.94 0.46
CA ASP A 193 12.11 0.39 1.30
C ASP A 193 12.25 0.95 2.71
N ALA A 194 11.33 1.84 3.08
CA ALA A 194 11.40 2.57 4.34
C ALA A 194 11.19 1.66 5.56
N VAL A 195 10.43 0.58 5.45
CA VAL A 195 10.25 -0.38 6.55
C VAL A 195 11.51 -1.24 6.70
N ARG A 196 12.08 -1.71 5.59
CA ARG A 196 13.31 -2.48 5.58
C ARG A 196 14.57 -1.65 5.91
N HIS A 197 14.46 -0.33 5.92
CA HIS A 197 15.49 0.55 6.48
C HIS A 197 15.66 0.34 7.99
N PHE A 198 14.58 0.03 8.73
CA PHE A 198 14.58 -0.21 10.18
C PHE A 198 14.56 -1.70 10.56
N VAL A 199 13.97 -2.55 9.71
CA VAL A 199 13.85 -3.99 9.94
C VAL A 199 14.81 -4.73 9.02
N PRO A 200 15.86 -5.39 9.54
CA PRO A 200 16.84 -6.13 8.74
C PRO A 200 16.18 -7.15 7.80
N PRO A 201 16.76 -7.38 6.60
CA PRO A 201 16.18 -8.29 5.62
C PRO A 201 16.11 -9.76 6.11
N GLU A 202 16.89 -10.12 7.11
CA GLU A 202 16.92 -11.45 7.73
C GLU A 202 15.74 -11.66 8.69
N GLU A 203 15.09 -10.61 9.16
CA GLU A 203 13.96 -10.69 10.07
C GLU A 203 12.66 -10.89 9.30
N ARG A 204 11.78 -11.73 9.87
CA ARG A 204 10.44 -11.94 9.31
C ARG A 204 9.58 -10.68 9.45
N LEU A 205 8.91 -10.34 8.36
CA LEU A 205 8.05 -9.16 8.32
C LEU A 205 6.79 -9.48 7.52
N TYR A 206 5.62 -9.39 8.16
CA TYR A 206 4.33 -9.67 7.52
C TYR A 206 3.37 -8.52 7.76
N THR A 207 2.54 -8.24 6.76
CA THR A 207 1.47 -7.23 6.82
C THR A 207 0.10 -7.81 6.52
N TRP A 208 0.02 -9.07 6.07
CA TRP A 208 -1.19 -9.74 5.65
C TRP A 208 -1.27 -11.19 6.15
N TRP A 209 -2.47 -11.63 6.58
CA TRP A 209 -2.79 -13.02 6.95
C TRP A 209 -4.16 -13.41 6.44
N SER A 210 -4.25 -14.53 5.74
CA SER A 210 -5.50 -15.04 5.17
C SER A 210 -6.61 -15.21 6.21
N TYR A 211 -7.84 -14.84 5.87
CA TYR A 211 -9.03 -15.17 6.66
C TYR A 211 -9.32 -16.68 6.73
N ARG A 212 -8.74 -17.48 5.83
CA ARG A 212 -8.93 -18.95 5.83
C ARG A 212 -8.22 -19.63 7.01
N ALA A 213 -7.28 -18.96 7.66
CA ALA A 213 -6.64 -19.49 8.87
C ALA A 213 -7.62 -19.39 10.05
N ARG A 214 -7.95 -20.54 10.67
CA ARG A 214 -8.82 -20.59 11.85
C ARG A 214 -8.26 -19.78 13.01
N ASP A 215 -6.96 -19.87 13.20
CA ASP A 215 -6.19 -19.04 14.13
C ASP A 215 -4.99 -18.49 13.36
N TRP A 216 -5.08 -17.22 12.99
CA TRP A 216 -4.07 -16.56 12.19
C TRP A 216 -2.78 -16.36 12.98
N SER A 217 -2.89 -16.10 14.30
CA SER A 217 -1.73 -15.80 15.15
C SER A 217 -0.93 -17.05 15.49
N ALA A 218 -1.61 -18.17 15.76
CA ALA A 218 -0.96 -19.44 16.03
C ALA A 218 -0.31 -20.05 14.78
N SER A 219 -0.96 -19.93 13.62
CA SER A 219 -0.38 -20.42 12.35
C SER A 219 0.72 -19.54 11.81
N ASP A 220 0.64 -18.25 12.03
CA ASP A 220 1.52 -17.17 11.56
C ASP A 220 1.94 -17.27 10.09
N ARG A 221 1.02 -17.73 9.22
CA ARG A 221 1.26 -17.86 7.79
C ARG A 221 1.05 -16.53 7.08
N GLY A 222 1.87 -15.54 7.45
CA GLY A 222 1.80 -14.19 6.91
C GLY A 222 2.59 -13.98 5.64
N ARG A 223 2.33 -12.83 5.00
CA ARG A 223 3.09 -12.28 3.87
C ARG A 223 3.22 -10.78 4.05
N ARG A 224 4.30 -10.19 3.55
CA ARG A 224 4.43 -8.73 3.45
C ARG A 224 3.96 -8.28 2.07
N LEU A 225 2.78 -7.70 2.01
CA LEU A 225 2.17 -7.21 0.76
C LEU A 225 2.09 -5.70 0.68
N ASP A 226 2.13 -5.05 1.85
CA ASP A 226 2.02 -3.60 2.00
C ASP A 226 3.42 -3.00 2.15
N HIS A 227 3.71 -1.97 1.36
CA HIS A 227 5.02 -1.36 1.26
C HIS A 227 4.96 0.14 1.45
N VAL A 228 6.05 0.71 1.95
CA VAL A 228 6.33 2.15 1.94
C VAL A 228 7.73 2.33 1.38
N TRP A 229 7.82 2.98 0.24
CA TRP A 229 9.07 3.27 -0.44
C TRP A 229 9.29 4.77 -0.54
N VAL A 230 10.52 5.20 -0.38
CA VAL A 230 10.91 6.60 -0.48
C VAL A 230 12.05 6.77 -1.49
N THR A 231 12.11 7.91 -2.16
CA THR A 231 13.30 8.26 -2.97
C THR A 231 14.52 8.47 -2.07
N PRO A 232 15.75 8.31 -2.59
CA PRO A 232 16.99 8.49 -1.83
C PRO A 232 17.08 9.79 -1.07
N SER A 233 16.51 10.88 -1.61
CA SER A 233 16.48 12.21 -0.97
C SER A 233 15.74 12.24 0.37
N LEU A 234 14.83 11.29 0.63
CA LEU A 234 14.05 11.22 1.88
C LEU A 234 14.62 10.23 2.89
N VAL A 235 15.62 9.42 2.54
CA VAL A 235 16.16 8.37 3.44
C VAL A 235 16.69 8.95 4.73
N GLY A 236 17.41 10.07 4.65
CA GLY A 236 17.95 10.75 5.83
C GLY A 236 16.90 11.42 6.73
N ALA A 237 15.66 11.49 6.27
CA ALA A 237 14.51 12.01 7.00
C ALA A 237 13.62 10.92 7.60
N LEU A 238 13.96 9.64 7.44
CA LEU A 238 13.21 8.53 8.03
C LEU A 238 13.52 8.45 9.53
N ASP A 239 12.51 8.64 10.37
CA ASP A 239 12.63 8.60 11.83
C ASP A 239 12.17 7.25 12.42
N GLU A 240 11.09 6.66 11.87
CA GLU A 240 10.46 5.46 12.43
C GLU A 240 9.66 4.71 11.35
N ALA A 241 9.57 3.38 11.49
CA ALA A 241 8.61 2.54 10.77
C ALA A 241 7.99 1.51 11.71
N VAL A 242 6.66 1.36 11.66
CA VAL A 242 5.91 0.44 12.52
C VAL A 242 4.90 -0.35 11.70
N VAL A 243 4.84 -1.67 11.90
CA VAL A 243 3.79 -2.55 11.41
C VAL A 243 2.87 -2.91 12.57
N TYR A 244 1.60 -2.49 12.51
CA TYR A 244 0.66 -2.66 13.62
C TYR A 244 -0.04 -4.03 13.58
N ARG A 245 0.74 -5.08 13.87
CA ARG A 245 0.28 -6.47 13.83
C ARG A 245 -0.98 -6.72 14.66
N ASP A 246 -1.09 -6.12 15.85
CA ASP A 246 -2.19 -6.35 16.79
C ASP A 246 -3.56 -5.95 16.23
N SER A 247 -3.60 -5.02 15.28
CA SER A 247 -4.83 -4.62 14.60
C SER A 247 -5.51 -5.78 13.87
N ARG A 248 -4.77 -6.85 13.54
CA ARG A 248 -5.32 -8.07 12.93
C ARG A 248 -6.25 -8.84 13.87
N SER A 249 -6.19 -8.58 15.16
CA SER A 249 -7.07 -9.18 16.20
C SER A 249 -8.27 -8.29 16.57
N TRP A 250 -8.45 -7.14 15.94
CA TRP A 250 -9.61 -6.28 16.22
C TRP A 250 -10.90 -6.88 15.70
N ASP A 251 -12.05 -6.43 16.23
CA ASP A 251 -13.35 -6.84 15.68
C ASP A 251 -13.45 -6.45 14.20
N LYS A 252 -13.94 -7.36 13.37
CA LYS A 252 -14.03 -7.20 11.91
C LYS A 252 -12.72 -6.74 11.26
N ALA A 253 -11.58 -7.15 11.79
CA ALA A 253 -10.27 -6.74 11.29
C ALA A 253 -10.13 -6.90 9.77
N SER A 254 -9.32 -6.07 9.13
CA SER A 254 -8.81 -6.35 7.79
C SER A 254 -7.88 -7.56 7.83
N ASP A 255 -7.72 -8.26 6.73
CA ASP A 255 -6.67 -9.27 6.55
C ASP A 255 -5.28 -8.65 6.40
N HIS A 256 -5.20 -7.34 6.16
CA HIS A 256 -4.00 -6.53 6.25
C HIS A 256 -3.94 -5.74 7.55
N VAL A 257 -2.73 -5.41 7.97
CA VAL A 257 -2.48 -4.50 9.10
C VAL A 257 -1.89 -3.18 8.61
N PRO A 258 -2.12 -2.06 9.33
CA PRO A 258 -1.55 -0.78 8.93
C PRO A 258 -0.04 -0.75 9.10
N VAL A 259 0.61 -0.03 8.19
CA VAL A 259 2.04 0.28 8.23
C VAL A 259 2.20 1.78 8.33
N MET A 260 2.93 2.25 9.33
CA MET A 260 3.28 3.65 9.52
C MET A 260 4.75 3.88 9.23
N VAL A 261 5.03 5.04 8.63
CA VAL A 261 6.38 5.59 8.52
C VAL A 261 6.32 7.04 8.98
N VAL A 262 7.32 7.45 9.76
CA VAL A 262 7.52 8.83 10.18
C VAL A 262 8.66 9.43 9.37
N ILE A 263 8.37 10.56 8.72
CA ILE A 263 9.34 11.30 7.89
C ILE A 263 9.55 12.66 8.56
N GLY A 264 10.74 12.86 9.10
CA GLY A 264 11.18 14.12 9.68
C GLY A 264 11.55 15.17 8.62
N SER A 265 11.80 16.38 9.06
CA SER A 265 12.28 17.50 8.21
C SER A 265 13.74 17.75 8.44
#